data_1cce75f1afda690cfa2fd12c2bb73870
#
_entry.id   1cce75f1afda690cfa2fd12c2bb73870
#
_cell.length_a   1.000
_cell.length_b   1.000
_cell.length_c   1.000
_cell.angle_alpha   90.00
_cell.angle_beta   90.00
_cell.angle_gamma   90.00
#
_symmetry.space_group_name_H-M   'P 1'
#
loop_
_entity.id
_entity.type
_entity.pdbx_description
1 polymer ?
#
loop_
_entity_poly.entity_id
_entity_poly.type
_entity_poly.pdbx_seq_one_letter_code
_entity_poly.pdbx_strand_id
1 'polypeptide(L)'
;MAGSAALAAAPVLSAYNCEQQNASTLKGNINHSVCQWTYSFLSVEELCKLVKATGFSAIDLMGPKDWPMLQQYGIYSSMCYHGGTVSLTNGFNDPKYHGQLVKDYLEVFPLMVKAGYKNVICFSGNRNGMDDETGLKNCVAGLQQIMPAAEKAGINVVMELLNSKVDHKDYMCDKTPWGVELCKRLGSPSFKLLYDIYHMQIDEGDVIRTIRENVQYIGHYHTGGVPGRNEIDESQELFYPAIMSAIVETVYKGYVAQEFIPAAKDKVASLKKAIEICDV
;
A
#
# COMPACT_ATOMS: atom_id res chain seq x y z
N MET A 1 -19.89 9.54 49.13
CA MET A 1 -20.59 8.70 48.14
C MET A 1 -20.35 9.37 46.78
N ALA A 2 -19.38 8.88 46.02
CA ALA A 2 -19.04 9.37 44.71
C ALA A 2 -19.57 8.36 43.67
N GLY A 3 -20.57 8.78 42.91
CA GLY A 3 -21.18 7.97 41.86
C GLY A 3 -20.31 8.02 40.59
N SER A 4 -19.73 6.88 40.21
CA SER A 4 -19.08 6.68 38.92
C SER A 4 -20.15 6.59 37.84
N ALA A 5 -20.19 7.56 36.93
CA ALA A 5 -20.95 7.47 35.72
C ALA A 5 -20.11 6.70 34.67
N ALA A 6 -20.45 5.44 34.40
CA ALA A 6 -19.93 4.69 33.29
C ALA A 6 -20.58 5.23 32.02
N LEU A 7 -19.79 5.86 31.14
CA LEU A 7 -20.21 6.15 29.77
C LEU A 7 -20.23 4.83 28.99
N ALA A 8 -21.43 4.34 28.72
CA ALA A 8 -21.64 3.24 27.81
C ALA A 8 -21.34 3.69 26.37
N ALA A 9 -20.30 3.12 25.77
CA ALA A 9 -20.08 3.24 24.33
C ALA A 9 -21.24 2.55 23.61
N ALA A 10 -22.09 3.30 22.94
CA ALA A 10 -23.12 2.75 22.08
C ALA A 10 -22.47 2.03 20.89
N PRO A 11 -22.95 0.84 20.50
CA PRO A 11 -22.35 0.10 19.40
C PRO A 11 -22.59 0.84 18.08
N VAL A 12 -21.52 1.17 17.38
CA VAL A 12 -21.51 1.77 16.05
C VAL A 12 -22.20 0.85 15.01
N LEU A 13 -22.49 -0.38 15.36
CA LEU A 13 -23.09 -1.43 14.52
C LEU A 13 -24.59 -1.28 14.20
N SER A 14 -25.33 -0.37 14.85
CA SER A 14 -26.78 -0.25 14.60
C SER A 14 -27.13 0.49 13.30
N ALA A 15 -26.16 1.09 12.62
CA ALA A 15 -26.35 1.81 11.36
C ALA A 15 -26.13 0.94 10.10
N TYR A 16 -25.67 -0.31 10.24
CA TYR A 16 -25.36 -1.19 9.10
C TYR A 16 -26.54 -2.02 8.57
N ASN A 17 -27.75 -1.84 9.09
CA ASN A 17 -28.96 -2.28 8.40
C ASN A 17 -29.34 -1.25 7.34
N CYS A 18 -28.40 -0.94 6.47
CA CYS A 18 -28.67 -0.13 5.30
C CYS A 18 -29.19 -1.04 4.18
N GLU A 19 -30.36 -0.67 3.69
CA GLU A 19 -31.00 -1.18 2.47
C GLU A 19 -29.93 -1.56 1.42
N GLN A 20 -30.14 -2.68 0.75
CA GLN A 20 -29.47 -3.04 -0.50
C GLN A 20 -29.78 -1.93 -1.55
N GLN A 21 -29.15 -0.77 -1.38
CA GLN A 21 -28.98 0.16 -2.50
C GLN A 21 -28.09 -0.56 -3.48
N ASN A 22 -28.60 -0.77 -4.70
CA ASN A 22 -27.90 -1.35 -5.84
C ASN A 22 -26.46 -0.84 -5.87
N ALA A 23 -25.50 -1.70 -5.49
CA ALA A 23 -24.10 -1.41 -5.70
C ALA A 23 -23.96 -1.15 -7.20
N SER A 24 -23.57 0.05 -7.59
CA SER A 24 -23.27 0.34 -8.99
C SER A 24 -22.22 -0.68 -9.41
N THR A 25 -22.52 -1.40 -10.50
CA THR A 25 -21.59 -2.42 -10.99
C THR A 25 -20.30 -1.70 -11.39
N LEU A 26 -19.21 -1.98 -10.70
CA LEU A 26 -17.89 -1.41 -11.03
C LEU A 26 -17.51 -1.77 -12.47
N LYS A 27 -16.83 -0.88 -13.17
CA LYS A 27 -16.37 -1.09 -14.56
C LYS A 27 -15.37 -2.23 -14.69
N GLY A 28 -14.65 -2.56 -13.60
CA GLY A 28 -13.71 -3.68 -13.56
C GLY A 28 -12.37 -3.41 -14.24
N ASN A 29 -12.07 -2.16 -14.56
CA ASN A 29 -10.79 -1.76 -15.15
C ASN A 29 -9.70 -1.61 -14.09
N ILE A 30 -10.08 -1.29 -12.83
CA ILE A 30 -9.20 -1.15 -11.67
C ILE A 30 -9.56 -2.23 -10.64
N ASN A 31 -8.56 -2.91 -10.09
CA ASN A 31 -8.71 -3.76 -8.92
C ASN A 31 -8.52 -2.89 -7.67
N HIS A 32 -9.61 -2.63 -6.95
CA HIS A 32 -9.60 -1.76 -5.80
C HIS A 32 -9.21 -2.49 -4.52
N SER A 33 -8.39 -1.83 -3.71
CA SER A 33 -7.99 -2.24 -2.37
C SER A 33 -8.04 -1.07 -1.38
N VAL A 34 -7.92 -1.34 -0.09
CA VAL A 34 -7.84 -0.33 0.97
C VAL A 34 -6.79 -0.73 1.99
N CYS A 35 -5.98 0.23 2.43
CA CYS A 35 -4.96 0.01 3.47
C CYS A 35 -5.61 -0.14 4.84
N GLN A 36 -5.28 -1.24 5.53
CA GLN A 36 -5.86 -1.57 6.83
C GLN A 36 -5.61 -0.47 7.87
N TRP A 37 -4.40 0.10 7.92
CA TRP A 37 -4.00 1.03 8.96
C TRP A 37 -4.82 2.34 8.94
N THR A 38 -5.29 2.79 7.78
CA THR A 38 -6.14 4.00 7.68
C THR A 38 -7.55 3.76 8.20
N TYR A 39 -7.95 2.50 8.35
CA TYR A 39 -9.22 2.04 8.94
C TYR A 39 -9.00 1.25 10.25
N SER A 40 -7.90 1.48 10.97
CA SER A 40 -7.53 0.76 12.19
C SER A 40 -8.51 0.95 13.37
N PHE A 41 -9.46 1.85 13.25
CA PHE A 41 -10.59 1.97 14.18
C PHE A 41 -11.65 0.85 14.03
N LEU A 42 -11.55 0.04 12.96
CA LEU A 42 -12.31 -1.19 12.76
C LEU A 42 -11.44 -2.41 13.07
N SER A 43 -12.07 -3.47 13.59
CA SER A 43 -11.44 -4.79 13.61
C SER A 43 -11.24 -5.30 12.17
N VAL A 44 -10.33 -6.25 11.99
CA VAL A 44 -10.09 -6.85 10.66
C VAL A 44 -11.37 -7.47 10.10
N GLU A 45 -12.20 -8.10 10.95
CA GLU A 45 -13.48 -8.67 10.54
C GLU A 45 -14.47 -7.60 10.05
N GLU A 46 -14.59 -6.48 10.78
CA GLU A 46 -15.45 -5.36 10.38
C GLU A 46 -14.97 -4.73 9.07
N LEU A 47 -13.64 -4.60 8.89
CA LEU A 47 -13.06 -4.10 7.65
C LEU A 47 -13.34 -5.06 6.48
N CYS A 48 -13.26 -6.37 6.67
CA CYS A 48 -13.64 -7.35 5.64
C CYS A 48 -15.10 -7.21 5.22
N LYS A 49 -16.02 -7.04 6.19
CA LYS A 49 -17.44 -6.80 5.91
C LYS A 49 -17.66 -5.50 5.12
N LEU A 50 -16.98 -4.42 5.53
CA LEU A 50 -17.04 -3.13 4.84
C LEU A 50 -16.53 -3.23 3.39
N VAL A 51 -15.38 -3.84 3.20
CA VAL A 51 -14.73 -4.05 1.89
C VAL A 51 -15.68 -4.78 0.93
N LYS A 52 -16.32 -5.87 1.39
CA LYS A 52 -17.34 -6.57 0.58
C LYS A 52 -18.55 -5.71 0.25
N ALA A 53 -19.05 -4.95 1.22
CA ALA A 53 -20.23 -4.11 1.05
C ALA A 53 -19.99 -2.92 0.12
N THR A 54 -18.74 -2.49 -0.06
CA THR A 54 -18.36 -1.34 -0.88
C THR A 54 -17.83 -1.71 -2.27
N GLY A 55 -17.70 -3.01 -2.59
CA GLY A 55 -17.23 -3.48 -3.89
C GLY A 55 -15.71 -3.62 -4.01
N PHE A 56 -14.94 -3.40 -2.95
CA PHE A 56 -13.53 -3.75 -2.92
C PHE A 56 -13.34 -5.26 -2.87
N SER A 57 -12.23 -5.74 -3.42
CA SER A 57 -11.88 -7.17 -3.43
C SER A 57 -10.67 -7.52 -2.56
N ALA A 58 -9.99 -6.51 -2.05
CA ALA A 58 -8.74 -6.69 -1.32
C ALA A 58 -8.56 -5.70 -0.17
N ILE A 59 -7.71 -6.10 0.79
CA ILE A 59 -7.19 -5.25 1.86
C ILE A 59 -5.66 -5.25 1.74
N ASP A 60 -5.08 -4.08 1.90
CA ASP A 60 -3.66 -3.83 1.78
C ASP A 60 -2.95 -3.85 3.14
N LEU A 61 -1.64 -4.17 3.13
CA LEU A 61 -0.76 -4.18 4.29
C LEU A 61 -1.18 -5.16 5.39
N MET A 62 -1.55 -6.38 4.97
CA MET A 62 -1.95 -7.44 5.89
C MET A 62 -0.83 -8.45 6.13
N GLY A 63 -0.66 -8.83 7.40
CA GLY A 63 0.34 -9.82 7.82
C GLY A 63 -0.22 -11.23 8.00
N PRO A 64 0.67 -12.24 8.20
CA PRO A 64 0.29 -13.64 8.33
C PRO A 64 -0.76 -13.92 9.43
N LYS A 65 -0.78 -13.12 10.48
CA LYS A 65 -1.73 -13.23 11.59
C LYS A 65 -3.17 -13.02 11.14
N ASP A 66 -3.40 -12.12 10.19
CA ASP A 66 -4.73 -11.67 9.79
C ASP A 66 -5.24 -12.37 8.52
N TRP A 67 -4.37 -13.05 7.76
CA TRP A 67 -4.75 -13.74 6.52
C TRP A 67 -5.87 -14.77 6.66
N PRO A 68 -5.96 -15.58 7.76
CA PRO A 68 -7.09 -16.48 7.93
C PRO A 68 -8.45 -15.78 7.93
N MET A 69 -8.52 -14.56 8.52
CA MET A 69 -9.75 -13.77 8.52
C MET A 69 -10.10 -13.29 7.10
N LEU A 70 -9.12 -12.79 6.35
CA LEU A 70 -9.34 -12.39 4.96
C LEU A 70 -9.87 -13.56 4.12
N GLN A 71 -9.25 -14.74 4.24
CA GLN A 71 -9.65 -15.94 3.50
C GLN A 71 -11.07 -16.37 3.84
N GLN A 72 -11.48 -16.30 5.12
CA GLN A 72 -12.84 -16.60 5.56
C GLN A 72 -13.88 -15.73 4.84
N TYR A 73 -13.54 -14.47 4.58
CA TYR A 73 -14.42 -13.52 3.88
C TYR A 73 -14.22 -13.50 2.36
N GLY A 74 -13.28 -14.28 1.81
CA GLY A 74 -12.93 -14.27 0.39
C GLY A 74 -12.30 -12.95 -0.06
N ILE A 75 -11.56 -12.28 0.85
CA ILE A 75 -10.83 -11.04 0.59
C ILE A 75 -9.36 -11.38 0.30
N TYR A 76 -8.79 -10.73 -0.70
CA TYR A 76 -7.38 -10.88 -1.07
C TYR A 76 -6.50 -9.92 -0.26
N SER A 77 -5.26 -10.31 0.06
CA SER A 77 -4.23 -9.37 0.54
C SER A 77 -3.45 -8.83 -0.66
N SER A 78 -3.72 -7.59 -1.05
CA SER A 78 -3.12 -6.97 -2.25
C SER A 78 -1.64 -6.62 -2.06
N MET A 79 -1.28 -6.28 -0.84
CA MET A 79 0.08 -6.12 -0.35
C MET A 79 0.19 -6.78 1.02
N CYS A 80 1.23 -7.58 1.21
CA CYS A 80 1.53 -8.21 2.48
C CYS A 80 2.69 -7.48 3.17
N TYR A 81 2.84 -7.69 4.49
CA TYR A 81 4.10 -7.44 5.17
C TYR A 81 4.60 -8.74 5.82
N HIS A 82 5.88 -8.81 6.13
CA HIS A 82 6.53 -10.06 6.55
C HIS A 82 6.18 -10.53 7.97
N GLY A 83 5.42 -9.76 8.73
CA GLY A 83 4.97 -10.13 10.08
C GLY A 83 5.98 -9.86 11.21
N GLY A 84 7.21 -9.52 10.87
CA GLY A 84 8.20 -9.00 11.82
C GLY A 84 7.99 -7.52 12.11
N THR A 85 8.97 -6.87 12.72
CA THR A 85 8.91 -5.42 12.96
C THR A 85 9.09 -4.67 11.65
N VAL A 86 8.01 -4.14 11.10
CA VAL A 86 8.06 -3.24 9.94
C VAL A 86 8.64 -1.90 10.39
N SER A 87 9.67 -1.46 9.70
CA SER A 87 10.31 -0.17 9.99
C SER A 87 10.57 0.59 8.69
N LEU A 88 9.99 1.80 8.59
CA LEU A 88 10.25 2.72 7.49
C LEU A 88 11.67 3.27 7.54
N THR A 89 12.26 3.37 8.73
CA THR A 89 13.56 4.00 8.97
C THR A 89 14.73 3.04 8.92
N ASN A 90 14.49 1.75 9.19
CA ASN A 90 15.51 0.70 9.28
C ASN A 90 15.31 -0.27 8.10
N GLY A 91 15.85 0.07 6.96
CA GLY A 91 15.61 -0.65 5.71
C GLY A 91 16.87 -1.22 5.08
N PHE A 92 16.75 -1.57 3.81
CA PHE A 92 17.80 -2.25 3.06
C PHE A 92 19.02 -1.37 2.73
N ASN A 93 18.94 -0.05 2.91
CA ASN A 93 20.08 0.85 2.71
C ASN A 93 21.17 0.71 3.79
N ASP A 94 20.89 0.10 4.94
CA ASP A 94 21.83 -0.08 6.03
C ASP A 94 22.16 -1.57 6.25
N PRO A 95 23.38 -2.01 5.91
CA PRO A 95 23.79 -3.42 6.01
C PRO A 95 23.60 -4.05 7.39
N LYS A 96 23.54 -3.23 8.46
CA LYS A 96 23.34 -3.79 9.82
C LYS A 96 21.96 -4.45 9.99
N TYR A 97 20.98 -4.10 9.16
CA TYR A 97 19.63 -4.68 9.21
C TYR A 97 19.45 -5.88 8.26
N HIS A 98 20.37 -6.11 7.30
CA HIS A 98 20.21 -7.15 6.28
C HIS A 98 19.97 -8.53 6.89
N GLY A 99 20.72 -8.92 7.92
CA GLY A 99 20.57 -10.25 8.54
C GLY A 99 19.15 -10.53 9.03
N GLN A 100 18.53 -9.56 9.70
CA GLN A 100 17.16 -9.72 10.19
C GLN A 100 16.14 -9.60 9.05
N LEU A 101 16.27 -8.61 8.15
CA LEU A 101 15.37 -8.44 7.02
C LEU A 101 15.36 -9.68 6.12
N VAL A 102 16.53 -10.19 5.74
CA VAL A 102 16.64 -11.40 4.90
C VAL A 102 15.93 -12.59 5.55
N LYS A 103 16.13 -12.79 6.85
CA LYS A 103 15.43 -13.84 7.59
C LYS A 103 13.93 -13.68 7.53
N ASP A 104 13.40 -12.49 7.83
CA ASP A 104 11.96 -12.21 7.88
C ASP A 104 11.30 -12.45 6.52
N TYR A 105 11.94 -12.00 5.42
CA TYR A 105 11.40 -12.22 4.07
C TYR A 105 11.43 -13.71 3.66
N LEU A 106 12.53 -14.43 3.95
CA LEU A 106 12.63 -15.85 3.64
C LEU A 106 11.63 -16.69 4.45
N GLU A 107 11.29 -16.28 5.67
CA GLU A 107 10.27 -16.93 6.50
C GLU A 107 8.85 -16.68 6.00
N VAL A 108 8.53 -15.48 5.47
CA VAL A 108 7.18 -15.15 5.02
C VAL A 108 6.85 -15.72 3.63
N PHE A 109 7.82 -15.87 2.73
CA PHE A 109 7.56 -16.34 1.36
C PHE A 109 6.79 -17.67 1.28
N PRO A 110 7.17 -18.74 2.00
CA PRO A 110 6.39 -19.97 1.97
C PRO A 110 4.97 -19.80 2.55
N LEU A 111 4.76 -18.90 3.50
CA LEU A 111 3.45 -18.60 4.04
C LEU A 111 2.58 -17.87 3.00
N MET A 112 3.16 -16.94 2.25
CA MET A 112 2.48 -16.23 1.16
C MET A 112 2.09 -17.18 0.03
N VAL A 113 3.00 -18.08 -0.38
CA VAL A 113 2.70 -19.12 -1.40
C VAL A 113 1.52 -19.97 -0.96
N LYS A 114 1.52 -20.44 0.29
CA LYS A 114 0.42 -21.24 0.85
C LYS A 114 -0.90 -20.46 0.88
N ALA A 115 -0.85 -19.16 1.16
CA ALA A 115 -2.03 -18.29 1.20
C ALA A 115 -2.48 -17.80 -0.20
N GLY A 116 -1.64 -17.93 -1.23
CA GLY A 116 -1.92 -17.48 -2.60
C GLY A 116 -1.65 -15.99 -2.82
N TYR A 117 -0.88 -15.32 -1.95
CA TYR A 117 -0.54 -13.91 -2.05
C TYR A 117 0.77 -13.68 -2.80
N LYS A 118 0.91 -12.51 -3.46
CA LYS A 118 2.01 -12.28 -4.40
C LYS A 118 2.91 -11.11 -4.06
N ASN A 119 2.42 -10.06 -3.40
CA ASN A 119 3.18 -8.85 -3.15
C ASN A 119 3.52 -8.71 -1.67
N VAL A 120 4.76 -8.37 -1.35
CA VAL A 120 5.20 -8.03 0.00
C VAL A 120 5.98 -6.72 -0.03
N ILE A 121 5.61 -5.79 0.87
CA ILE A 121 6.23 -4.48 0.96
C ILE A 121 7.63 -4.55 1.56
N CYS A 122 8.52 -3.66 1.10
CA CYS A 122 9.82 -3.40 1.73
C CYS A 122 10.14 -1.90 1.71
N PHE A 123 11.12 -1.50 2.50
CA PHE A 123 11.53 -0.12 2.67
C PHE A 123 13.04 0.05 2.48
N SER A 124 13.42 1.20 1.92
CA SER A 124 14.84 1.55 1.78
C SER A 124 15.49 1.87 3.12
N GLY A 125 14.76 2.51 4.02
CA GLY A 125 15.29 3.09 5.25
C GLY A 125 15.69 4.56 5.11
N ASN A 126 16.08 5.18 6.22
CA ASN A 126 16.56 6.55 6.25
C ASN A 126 18.02 6.67 5.80
N ARG A 127 18.38 7.80 5.22
CA ARG A 127 19.73 8.09 4.72
C ARG A 127 20.77 8.13 5.84
N ASN A 128 20.45 8.76 6.95
CA ASN A 128 21.39 8.97 8.06
C ASN A 128 22.73 9.56 7.57
N GLY A 129 22.67 10.51 6.64
CA GLY A 129 23.84 11.12 6.00
C GLY A 129 24.48 10.32 4.86
N MET A 130 23.92 9.18 4.48
CA MET A 130 24.38 8.33 3.39
C MET A 130 24.01 8.96 2.03
N ASP A 131 24.92 8.90 1.07
CA ASP A 131 24.67 9.33 -0.31
C ASP A 131 23.86 8.28 -1.08
N ASP A 132 23.28 8.71 -2.21
CA ASP A 132 22.41 7.87 -3.04
C ASP A 132 23.11 6.61 -3.58
N GLU A 133 24.37 6.74 -4.01
CA GLU A 133 25.11 5.63 -4.59
C GLU A 133 25.46 4.55 -3.54
N THR A 134 25.85 4.99 -2.35
CA THR A 134 26.09 4.09 -1.23
C THR A 134 24.82 3.37 -0.82
N GLY A 135 23.68 4.09 -0.75
CA GLY A 135 22.37 3.51 -0.44
C GLY A 135 21.92 2.50 -1.48
N LEU A 136 22.07 2.81 -2.78
CA LEU A 136 21.77 1.87 -3.87
C LEU A 136 22.60 0.59 -3.75
N LYS A 137 23.91 0.69 -3.55
CA LYS A 137 24.78 -0.49 -3.39
C LYS A 137 24.36 -1.36 -2.21
N ASN A 138 24.05 -0.74 -1.09
CA ASN A 138 23.62 -1.45 0.11
C ASN A 138 22.26 -2.12 -0.11
N CYS A 139 21.28 -1.43 -0.69
CA CYS A 139 19.98 -2.03 -1.02
C CYS A 139 20.14 -3.22 -1.96
N VAL A 140 20.96 -3.11 -3.01
CA VAL A 140 21.25 -4.22 -3.92
C VAL A 140 21.84 -5.39 -3.15
N ALA A 141 22.87 -5.18 -2.32
CA ALA A 141 23.53 -6.24 -1.56
C ALA A 141 22.59 -6.98 -0.58
N GLY A 142 21.65 -6.26 0.04
CA GLY A 142 20.65 -6.86 0.91
C GLY A 142 19.57 -7.62 0.15
N LEU A 143 18.96 -6.97 -0.83
CA LEU A 143 17.84 -7.51 -1.63
C LEU A 143 18.27 -8.73 -2.46
N GLN A 144 19.47 -8.74 -3.04
CA GLN A 144 19.98 -9.89 -3.81
C GLN A 144 19.96 -11.20 -3.03
N GLN A 145 20.01 -11.17 -1.70
CA GLN A 145 19.98 -12.36 -0.87
C GLN A 145 18.60 -13.03 -0.83
N ILE A 146 17.52 -12.29 -1.13
CA ILE A 146 16.15 -12.80 -1.10
C ILE A 146 15.55 -12.98 -2.51
N MET A 147 16.08 -12.28 -3.54
CA MET A 147 15.51 -12.33 -4.90
C MET A 147 15.39 -13.74 -5.48
N PRO A 148 16.39 -14.65 -5.39
CA PRO A 148 16.23 -16.00 -5.95
C PRO A 148 15.08 -16.79 -5.31
N ALA A 149 14.83 -16.58 -4.02
CA ALA A 149 13.71 -17.22 -3.32
C ALA A 149 12.36 -16.59 -3.73
N ALA A 150 12.31 -15.26 -3.86
CA ALA A 150 11.13 -14.54 -4.32
C ALA A 150 10.73 -14.97 -5.75
N GLU A 151 11.69 -15.01 -6.68
CA GLU A 151 11.47 -15.46 -8.06
C GLU A 151 10.95 -16.90 -8.12
N LYS A 152 11.59 -17.81 -7.40
CA LYS A 152 11.15 -19.21 -7.31
C LYS A 152 9.73 -19.34 -6.75
N ALA A 153 9.37 -18.47 -5.82
CA ALA A 153 8.06 -18.46 -5.17
C ALA A 153 6.98 -17.70 -5.99
N GLY A 154 7.36 -16.97 -7.05
CA GLY A 154 6.46 -16.10 -7.81
C GLY A 154 5.95 -14.91 -6.97
N ILE A 155 6.77 -14.42 -6.03
CA ILE A 155 6.47 -13.30 -5.14
C ILE A 155 7.20 -12.05 -5.62
N ASN A 156 6.52 -10.91 -5.59
CA ASN A 156 7.12 -9.60 -5.79
C ASN A 156 7.49 -8.98 -4.44
N VAL A 157 8.72 -8.55 -4.29
CA VAL A 157 9.17 -7.65 -3.22
C VAL A 157 9.02 -6.23 -3.74
N VAL A 158 8.24 -5.42 -3.06
CA VAL A 158 7.78 -4.13 -3.59
C VAL A 158 8.24 -3.01 -2.65
N MET A 159 9.15 -2.15 -3.13
CA MET A 159 9.68 -1.04 -2.34
C MET A 159 8.82 0.20 -2.50
N GLU A 160 8.40 0.76 -1.38
CA GLU A 160 7.57 1.97 -1.38
C GLU A 160 8.39 3.24 -1.59
N LEU A 161 7.88 4.10 -2.45
CA LEU A 161 8.34 5.48 -2.67
C LEU A 161 7.63 6.39 -1.68
N LEU A 162 8.37 7.02 -0.76
CA LEU A 162 7.83 7.89 0.29
C LEU A 162 8.43 9.31 0.17
N ASN A 163 7.61 10.34 0.36
CA ASN A 163 8.10 11.71 0.29
C ASN A 163 9.00 12.07 1.48
N SER A 164 10.15 12.68 1.19
CA SER A 164 11.07 13.21 2.20
C SER A 164 10.81 14.68 2.55
N LYS A 165 10.02 15.38 1.76
CA LYS A 165 9.74 16.83 1.97
C LYS A 165 8.88 17.08 3.21
N VAL A 166 7.88 16.24 3.48
CA VAL A 166 6.86 16.49 4.50
C VAL A 166 6.83 15.39 5.54
N ASP A 167 6.53 14.12 5.12
CA ASP A 167 6.10 13.06 6.04
C ASP A 167 7.25 12.19 6.55
N HIS A 168 8.19 11.82 5.68
CA HIS A 168 9.24 10.85 5.97
C HIS A 168 10.63 11.47 5.76
N LYS A 169 10.92 12.54 6.50
CA LYS A 169 12.22 13.22 6.42
C LYS A 169 13.35 12.21 6.50
N ASP A 170 14.34 12.38 5.59
CA ASP A 170 15.49 11.51 5.48
C ASP A 170 15.27 10.12 4.87
N TYR A 171 14.04 9.76 4.44
CA TYR A 171 13.81 8.50 3.74
C TYR A 171 14.58 8.47 2.40
N MET A 172 15.17 7.31 2.06
CA MET A 172 16.11 7.24 0.95
C MET A 172 15.45 7.07 -0.41
N CYS A 173 14.46 6.18 -0.53
CA CYS A 173 13.74 5.94 -1.79
C CYS A 173 12.61 6.98 -1.96
N ASP A 174 12.99 8.25 -2.05
CA ASP A 174 12.06 9.39 -2.10
C ASP A 174 11.83 9.94 -3.52
N LYS A 175 12.47 9.32 -4.53
CA LYS A 175 12.36 9.70 -5.94
C LYS A 175 12.20 8.49 -6.84
N THR A 176 11.31 8.59 -7.83
CA THR A 176 11.10 7.54 -8.83
C THR A 176 12.40 7.15 -9.57
N PRO A 177 13.25 8.07 -10.04
CA PRO A 177 14.49 7.70 -10.71
C PRO A 177 15.43 6.86 -9.85
N TRP A 178 15.51 7.12 -8.54
CA TRP A 178 16.33 6.32 -7.61
C TRP A 178 15.78 4.90 -7.47
N GLY A 179 14.46 4.75 -7.30
CA GLY A 179 13.81 3.44 -7.22
C GLY A 179 13.95 2.65 -8.53
N VAL A 180 13.81 3.30 -9.68
CA VAL A 180 14.01 2.69 -11.01
C VAL A 180 15.44 2.21 -11.19
N GLU A 181 16.43 3.00 -10.76
CA GLU A 181 17.84 2.60 -10.80
C GLU A 181 18.08 1.36 -9.92
N LEU A 182 17.46 1.28 -8.74
CA LEU A 182 17.53 0.08 -7.90
C LEU A 182 16.95 -1.15 -8.61
N CYS A 183 15.78 -1.01 -9.28
CA CYS A 183 15.20 -2.09 -10.08
C CYS A 183 16.16 -2.57 -11.17
N LYS A 184 16.81 -1.64 -11.89
CA LYS A 184 17.76 -1.96 -12.95
C LYS A 184 18.99 -2.70 -12.42
N ARG A 185 19.56 -2.25 -11.31
CA ARG A 185 20.75 -2.88 -10.69
C ARG A 185 20.46 -4.27 -10.14
N LEU A 186 19.27 -4.49 -9.58
CA LEU A 186 18.85 -5.81 -9.14
C LEU A 186 18.60 -6.76 -10.31
N GLY A 187 18.06 -6.25 -11.43
CA GLY A 187 17.77 -7.03 -12.61
C GLY A 187 16.75 -8.16 -12.42
N SER A 188 16.05 -8.17 -11.29
CA SER A 188 15.06 -9.19 -10.94
C SER A 188 13.66 -8.79 -11.37
N PRO A 189 12.90 -9.65 -12.05
CA PRO A 189 11.49 -9.39 -12.38
C PRO A 189 10.60 -9.36 -11.13
N SER A 190 11.05 -9.96 -10.03
CA SER A 190 10.37 -10.05 -8.74
C SER A 190 10.62 -8.85 -7.82
N PHE A 191 11.38 -7.83 -8.25
CA PHE A 191 11.51 -6.58 -7.53
C PHE A 191 10.78 -5.46 -8.25
N LYS A 192 9.90 -4.76 -7.55
CA LYS A 192 9.05 -3.69 -8.08
C LYS A 192 9.00 -2.51 -7.10
N LEU A 193 8.43 -1.41 -7.57
CA LEU A 193 8.13 -0.22 -6.78
C LEU A 193 6.64 -0.18 -6.44
N LEU A 194 6.31 0.29 -5.26
CA LEU A 194 5.01 0.82 -4.91
C LEU A 194 5.06 2.32 -5.20
N TYR A 195 4.26 2.75 -6.17
CA TYR A 195 4.11 4.15 -6.51
C TYR A 195 2.97 4.75 -5.70
N ASP A 196 3.29 5.40 -4.59
CA ASP A 196 2.31 6.16 -3.82
C ASP A 196 2.11 7.53 -4.48
N ILE A 197 0.92 7.72 -5.04
CA ILE A 197 0.55 8.93 -5.78
C ILE A 197 0.61 10.17 -4.88
N TYR A 198 0.18 10.04 -3.61
CA TYR A 198 0.26 11.11 -2.63
C TYR A 198 1.72 11.55 -2.40
N HIS A 199 2.59 10.58 -2.11
CA HIS A 199 4.00 10.87 -1.84
C HIS A 199 4.72 11.44 -3.06
N MET A 200 4.48 10.89 -4.23
CA MET A 200 5.18 11.33 -5.45
C MET A 200 4.65 12.65 -5.98
N GLN A 201 3.38 13.00 -5.74
CA GLN A 201 2.89 14.35 -6.02
C GLN A 201 3.66 15.41 -5.21
N ILE A 202 3.90 15.14 -3.93
CA ILE A 202 4.62 16.07 -3.03
C ILE A 202 6.08 16.22 -3.47
N ASP A 203 6.75 15.14 -3.81
CA ASP A 203 8.18 15.16 -4.06
C ASP A 203 8.57 15.46 -5.51
N GLU A 204 7.77 15.02 -6.48
CA GLU A 204 8.12 15.11 -7.90
C GLU A 204 7.07 15.85 -8.74
N GLY A 205 5.78 15.63 -8.49
CA GLY A 205 4.71 16.06 -9.38
C GLY A 205 4.69 15.24 -10.68
N ASP A 206 4.04 15.77 -11.73
CA ASP A 206 3.97 15.16 -13.09
C ASP A 206 3.64 13.64 -13.08
N VAL A 207 2.69 13.28 -12.19
CA VAL A 207 2.36 11.89 -11.83
C VAL A 207 2.02 11.03 -13.05
N ILE A 208 1.18 11.54 -13.96
CA ILE A 208 0.69 10.76 -15.12
C ILE A 208 1.84 10.37 -16.07
N ARG A 209 2.75 11.30 -16.38
CA ARG A 209 3.90 11.02 -17.23
C ARG A 209 4.83 10.03 -16.55
N THR A 210 5.13 10.24 -15.27
CA THR A 210 5.97 9.35 -14.47
C THR A 210 5.44 7.93 -14.45
N ILE A 211 4.13 7.74 -14.26
CA ILE A 211 3.48 6.42 -14.32
C ILE A 211 3.67 5.77 -15.69
N ARG A 212 3.35 6.49 -16.78
CA ARG A 212 3.45 5.94 -18.14
C ARG A 212 4.88 5.52 -18.52
N GLU A 213 5.88 6.31 -18.14
CA GLU A 213 7.28 6.03 -18.46
C GLU A 213 7.88 4.90 -17.63
N ASN A 214 7.33 4.63 -16.43
CA ASN A 214 7.95 3.72 -15.47
C ASN A 214 7.06 2.50 -15.10
N VAL A 215 5.94 2.27 -15.80
CA VAL A 215 4.99 1.20 -15.46
C VAL A 215 5.63 -0.18 -15.34
N GLN A 216 6.65 -0.50 -16.11
CA GLN A 216 7.36 -1.78 -16.06
C GLN A 216 8.05 -2.05 -14.72
N TYR A 217 8.33 -0.99 -13.95
CA TYR A 217 8.94 -1.08 -12.61
C TYR A 217 7.91 -1.03 -11.50
N ILE A 218 6.66 -0.62 -11.78
CA ILE A 218 5.61 -0.42 -10.77
C ILE A 218 4.82 -1.71 -10.58
N GLY A 219 4.76 -2.18 -9.34
CA GLY A 219 4.02 -3.38 -8.93
C GLY A 219 2.75 -3.09 -8.13
N HIS A 220 2.61 -1.86 -7.61
CA HIS A 220 1.46 -1.47 -6.79
C HIS A 220 1.28 0.05 -6.76
N TYR A 221 0.06 0.51 -6.45
CA TYR A 221 -0.27 1.93 -6.31
C TYR A 221 -0.98 2.21 -5.00
N HIS A 222 -0.61 3.33 -4.35
CA HIS A 222 -1.36 3.93 -3.25
C HIS A 222 -1.94 5.30 -3.65
N THR A 223 -3.04 5.70 -3.01
CA THR A 223 -3.73 6.98 -3.23
C THR A 223 -3.83 7.78 -1.94
N GLY A 224 -3.86 9.09 -2.04
CA GLY A 224 -4.16 10.01 -0.94
C GLY A 224 -4.31 11.43 -1.45
N GLY A 225 -5.14 12.24 -0.79
CA GLY A 225 -5.36 13.64 -1.17
C GLY A 225 -4.18 14.52 -0.81
N VAL A 226 -3.75 15.40 -1.73
CA VAL A 226 -2.69 16.38 -1.49
C VAL A 226 -3.30 17.78 -1.44
N PRO A 227 -2.99 18.58 -0.41
CA PRO A 227 -2.19 18.27 0.78
C PRO A 227 -2.95 17.46 1.83
N GLY A 228 -2.22 16.88 2.80
CA GLY A 228 -2.76 16.37 4.07
C GLY A 228 -3.11 14.89 4.12
N ARG A 229 -2.98 14.14 2.99
CA ARG A 229 -3.24 12.69 2.89
C ARG A 229 -4.68 12.29 3.28
N ASN A 230 -5.65 13.22 3.10
CA ASN A 230 -7.06 12.97 3.37
C ASN A 230 -7.78 12.43 2.11
N GLU A 231 -9.11 12.60 2.05
CA GLU A 231 -9.96 12.15 0.95
C GLU A 231 -9.42 12.58 -0.42
N ILE A 232 -9.76 11.80 -1.46
CA ILE A 232 -9.31 12.03 -2.85
C ILE A 232 -10.36 12.72 -3.71
N ASP A 233 -11.36 13.35 -3.09
CA ASP A 233 -12.42 14.10 -3.73
C ASP A 233 -11.94 15.50 -4.21
N GLU A 234 -12.87 16.39 -4.48
CA GLU A 234 -12.60 17.76 -4.97
C GLU A 234 -11.95 18.71 -3.94
N SER A 235 -11.74 18.27 -2.72
CA SER A 235 -11.11 19.07 -1.65
C SER A 235 -9.58 19.13 -1.72
N GLN A 236 -8.97 18.44 -2.69
CA GLN A 236 -7.52 18.29 -2.85
C GLN A 236 -7.08 18.59 -4.31
N GLU A 237 -5.78 18.62 -4.59
CA GLU A 237 -5.25 19.17 -5.86
C GLU A 237 -5.11 18.15 -7.01
N LEU A 238 -5.20 16.83 -6.75
CA LEU A 238 -5.02 15.78 -7.77
C LEU A 238 -6.34 15.45 -8.48
N PHE A 239 -6.30 15.34 -9.81
CA PHE A 239 -7.45 14.87 -10.57
C PHE A 239 -7.39 13.36 -10.78
N TYR A 240 -7.84 12.60 -9.79
CA TYR A 240 -7.75 11.13 -9.75
C TYR A 240 -8.38 10.41 -10.95
N PRO A 241 -9.51 10.83 -11.54
CA PRO A 241 -10.04 10.15 -12.74
C PRO A 241 -9.04 10.11 -13.90
N ALA A 242 -8.27 11.19 -14.14
CA ALA A 242 -7.24 11.18 -15.17
C ALA A 242 -6.04 10.29 -14.83
N ILE A 243 -5.65 10.25 -13.56
CA ILE A 243 -4.57 9.39 -13.08
C ILE A 243 -4.96 7.91 -13.23
N MET A 244 -6.18 7.54 -12.82
CA MET A 244 -6.68 6.17 -12.97
C MET A 244 -6.80 5.76 -14.44
N SER A 245 -7.30 6.64 -15.31
CA SER A 245 -7.33 6.40 -16.76
C SER A 245 -5.94 6.13 -17.31
N ALA A 246 -4.93 6.91 -16.88
CA ALA A 246 -3.54 6.68 -17.28
C ALA A 246 -3.02 5.32 -16.79
N ILE A 247 -3.36 4.87 -15.58
CA ILE A 247 -3.00 3.54 -15.09
C ILE A 247 -3.66 2.44 -15.96
N VAL A 248 -4.96 2.58 -16.28
CA VAL A 248 -5.67 1.62 -17.14
C VAL A 248 -5.04 1.54 -18.54
N GLU A 249 -4.67 2.67 -19.15
CA GLU A 249 -3.99 2.72 -20.45
C GLU A 249 -2.66 1.96 -20.47
N THR A 250 -1.97 1.84 -19.34
CA THR A 250 -0.74 1.04 -19.23
C THR A 250 -0.96 -0.48 -19.22
N VAL A 251 -2.21 -0.92 -19.28
CA VAL A 251 -2.65 -2.32 -19.14
C VAL A 251 -2.26 -2.97 -17.82
N TYR A 252 -1.98 -2.17 -16.80
CA TYR A 252 -1.71 -2.64 -15.44
C TYR A 252 -2.87 -3.49 -14.90
N LYS A 253 -2.53 -4.60 -14.22
CA LYS A 253 -3.52 -5.58 -13.70
C LYS A 253 -3.40 -5.83 -12.20
N GLY A 254 -2.53 -5.09 -11.52
CA GLY A 254 -2.41 -5.15 -10.06
C GLY A 254 -3.51 -4.36 -9.35
N TYR A 255 -3.28 -4.03 -8.11
CA TYR A 255 -4.23 -3.29 -7.27
C TYR A 255 -3.86 -1.82 -7.14
N VAL A 256 -4.88 -0.99 -6.96
CA VAL A 256 -4.77 0.39 -6.49
C VAL A 256 -5.42 0.45 -5.11
N ALA A 257 -4.64 0.75 -4.08
CA ALA A 257 -5.12 0.76 -2.71
C ALA A 257 -5.37 2.20 -2.22
N GLN A 258 -6.53 2.40 -1.60
CA GLN A 258 -6.87 3.65 -0.94
C GLN A 258 -6.08 3.75 0.36
N GLU A 259 -5.17 4.73 0.44
CA GLU A 259 -4.33 4.95 1.62
C GLU A 259 -4.52 6.35 2.22
N PHE A 260 -5.54 7.06 1.80
CA PHE A 260 -5.90 8.32 2.44
C PHE A 260 -6.39 8.11 3.87
N ILE A 261 -6.15 9.09 4.73
CA ILE A 261 -6.62 9.11 6.12
C ILE A 261 -7.98 9.81 6.14
N PRO A 262 -9.09 9.08 6.36
CA PRO A 262 -10.42 9.69 6.26
C PRO A 262 -10.64 10.72 7.38
N ALA A 263 -10.79 11.98 6.99
CA ALA A 263 -11.05 13.12 7.87
C ALA A 263 -12.55 13.39 8.06
N ALA A 264 -13.38 13.01 7.08
CA ALA A 264 -14.81 13.20 7.15
C ALA A 264 -15.45 12.42 8.32
N LYS A 265 -16.60 12.92 8.80
CA LYS A 265 -17.34 12.27 9.89
C LYS A 265 -17.82 10.87 9.53
N ASP A 266 -18.30 10.70 8.29
CA ASP A 266 -18.68 9.40 7.74
C ASP A 266 -17.53 8.82 6.90
N LYS A 267 -16.66 8.08 7.56
CA LYS A 267 -15.48 7.46 6.95
C LYS A 267 -15.83 6.36 5.93
N VAL A 268 -17.01 5.75 6.07
CA VAL A 268 -17.50 4.75 5.11
C VAL A 268 -17.94 5.43 3.82
N ALA A 269 -18.62 6.57 3.91
CA ALA A 269 -18.97 7.36 2.74
C ALA A 269 -17.73 7.85 2.00
N SER A 270 -16.66 8.25 2.72
CA SER A 270 -15.36 8.60 2.11
C SER A 270 -14.80 7.46 1.27
N LEU A 271 -14.84 6.22 1.78
CA LEU A 271 -14.33 5.05 1.06
C LEU A 271 -15.17 4.73 -0.19
N LYS A 272 -16.51 4.81 -0.08
CA LYS A 272 -17.41 4.65 -1.24
C LYS A 272 -17.15 5.70 -2.30
N LYS A 273 -16.99 6.95 -1.89
CA LYS A 273 -16.69 8.05 -2.82
C LYS A 273 -15.35 7.84 -3.53
N ALA A 274 -14.35 7.35 -2.82
CA ALA A 274 -13.04 7.07 -3.40
C ALA A 274 -13.09 5.99 -4.48
N ILE A 275 -13.87 4.90 -4.29
CA ILE A 275 -14.02 3.88 -5.32
C ILE A 275 -14.75 4.44 -6.54
N GLU A 276 -15.80 5.25 -6.35
CA GLU A 276 -16.51 5.91 -7.45
C GLU A 276 -15.59 6.81 -8.29
N ILE A 277 -14.71 7.57 -7.63
CA ILE A 277 -13.74 8.46 -8.31
C ILE A 277 -12.71 7.64 -9.10
N CYS A 278 -12.28 6.49 -8.56
CA CYS A 278 -11.25 5.66 -9.17
C CYS A 278 -11.79 4.64 -10.18
N ASP A 279 -13.09 4.42 -10.27
CA ASP A 279 -13.70 3.46 -11.19
C ASP A 279 -13.93 4.11 -12.57
N VAL A 280 -12.91 4.07 -13.43
CA VAL A 280 -12.85 4.74 -14.75
C VAL A 280 -13.04 3.78 -15.91
#